data_9a0978d8373aea9de8b68d825f63768d
#
_entry.id   9a0978d8373aea9de8b68d825f63768d
#
_cell.length_a   1.000
_cell.length_b   1.000
_cell.length_c   1.000
_cell.angle_alpha   90.00
_cell.angle_beta   90.00
_cell.angle_gamma   90.00
#
_symmetry.space_group_name_H-M   'P 1'
#
loop_
_entity.id
_entity.type
_entity.pdbx_description
1 polymer ?
#
loop_
_entity_poly.entity_id
_entity_poly.type
_entity_poly.pdbx_seq_one_letter_code
_entity_poly.pdbx_strand_id
1 'polypeptide(L)'
;MKPENLNSFNTLSNLVAKDSNLIVQSTRMDFETNTYISELWKMSKGNWKKFKSGNNNFSKPKFAKRTNSIFYVKTNRSVQDKSKSKTISSTIEMQSGRSIKSIFENDGSISDYQISDNEKFLYVITNEWSEEFK
;
A
#
# COMPACT_ATOMS: atom_id res chain seq x y z
N MET A 1 -1.97 4.92 30.16
CA MET A 1 -1.52 5.22 28.80
C MET A 1 -0.90 6.62 28.79
N LYS A 2 0.30 6.72 28.29
CA LYS A 2 0.95 8.02 28.20
C LYS A 2 0.44 8.79 27.00
N PRO A 3 0.36 10.14 27.06
CA PRO A 3 -0.16 10.93 25.93
C PRO A 3 0.59 10.72 24.62
N GLU A 4 1.89 10.51 24.66
CA GLU A 4 2.67 10.27 23.45
C GLU A 4 2.29 8.96 22.74
N ASN A 5 1.68 8.02 23.46
CA ASN A 5 1.24 6.77 22.84
C ASN A 5 0.03 6.96 21.92
N LEU A 6 -0.73 8.03 22.11
CA LEU A 6 -1.86 8.34 21.26
C LEU A 6 -1.39 8.77 19.87
N ASN A 7 -0.24 9.44 19.79
CA ASN A 7 0.32 9.89 18.52
C ASN A 7 0.91 8.76 17.69
N SER A 8 1.22 7.64 18.33
CA SER A 8 1.77 6.47 17.65
C SER A 8 0.74 5.38 17.43
N PHE A 9 -0.54 5.67 17.66
CA PHE A 9 -1.60 4.69 17.48
C PHE A 9 -1.78 4.37 16.00
N ASN A 10 -1.61 3.09 15.66
CA ASN A 10 -1.74 2.61 14.30
C ASN A 10 -2.99 1.77 14.13
N THR A 11 -3.65 1.95 13.00
CA THR A 11 -4.73 1.06 12.58
C THR A 11 -4.13 -0.02 11.70
N LEU A 12 -4.36 -1.27 12.06
CA LEU A 12 -3.87 -2.41 11.27
C LEU A 12 -4.99 -2.92 10.37
N SER A 13 -4.63 -3.22 9.13
CA SER A 13 -5.58 -3.69 8.14
C SER A 13 -4.88 -4.54 7.08
N ASN A 14 -5.67 -5.18 6.24
CA ASN A 14 -5.16 -5.94 5.08
C ASN A 14 -4.06 -6.94 5.45
N LEU A 15 -4.34 -7.74 6.49
CA LEU A 15 -3.42 -8.79 6.90
C LEU A 15 -3.48 -9.94 5.89
N VAL A 16 -2.32 -10.33 5.39
CA VAL A 16 -2.20 -11.47 4.49
C VAL A 16 -1.12 -12.41 4.99
N ALA A 17 -1.28 -13.68 4.68
CA ALA A 17 -0.39 -14.72 5.16
C ALA A 17 -0.08 -15.71 4.06
N LYS A 18 1.16 -16.21 4.03
CA LYS A 18 1.56 -17.33 3.18
C LYS A 18 2.68 -18.06 3.89
N ASP A 19 2.45 -19.37 4.10
CA ASP A 19 3.37 -20.20 4.88
C ASP A 19 3.57 -19.60 6.27
N SER A 20 4.79 -19.30 6.66
CA SER A 20 5.07 -18.69 7.96
C SER A 20 5.27 -17.17 7.88
N ASN A 21 4.98 -16.57 6.75
CA ASN A 21 5.14 -15.13 6.54
C ASN A 21 3.81 -14.41 6.66
N LEU A 22 3.84 -13.25 7.31
CA LEU A 22 2.69 -12.38 7.46
C LEU A 22 3.06 -10.98 7.01
N ILE A 23 2.12 -10.32 6.34
CA ILE A 23 2.28 -8.89 6.01
C ILE A 23 1.00 -8.19 6.42
N VAL A 24 1.16 -7.02 7.05
CA VAL A 24 0.04 -6.21 7.48
C VAL A 24 0.27 -4.77 7.06
N GLN A 25 -0.82 -4.08 6.76
CA GLN A 25 -0.81 -2.65 6.49
C GLN A 25 -1.02 -1.91 7.81
N SER A 26 -0.13 -0.98 8.11
CA SER A 26 -0.22 -0.10 9.28
C SER A 26 -0.48 1.31 8.80
N THR A 27 -1.54 1.94 9.29
CA THR A 27 -1.90 3.31 8.91
C THR A 27 -1.95 4.16 10.17
N ARG A 28 -1.30 5.31 10.12
CA ARG A 28 -1.29 6.28 11.21
C ARG A 28 -1.47 7.68 10.67
N MET A 29 -1.94 8.57 11.53
CA MET A 29 -2.04 9.99 11.19
C MET A 29 -0.74 10.67 11.59
N ASP A 30 -0.17 11.42 10.67
CA ASP A 30 0.93 12.32 10.98
C ASP A 30 0.35 13.70 11.23
N PHE A 31 0.38 14.13 12.50
CA PHE A 31 -0.22 15.40 12.89
C PHE A 31 0.58 16.60 12.43
N GLU A 32 1.88 16.46 12.19
CA GLU A 32 2.71 17.54 11.70
C GLU A 32 2.36 17.93 10.27
N THR A 33 2.15 16.93 9.42
CA THR A 33 1.83 17.14 8.00
C THR A 33 0.34 17.02 7.72
N ASN A 34 -0.45 16.60 8.71
CA ASN A 34 -1.89 16.38 8.58
C ASN A 34 -2.21 15.40 7.45
N THR A 35 -1.43 14.32 7.36
CA THR A 35 -1.61 13.29 6.35
C THR A 35 -1.61 11.92 6.98
N TYR A 36 -2.21 10.96 6.29
CA TYR A 36 -2.14 9.56 6.69
C TYR A 36 -0.90 8.92 6.09
N ILE A 37 -0.23 8.13 6.91
CA ILE A 37 0.96 7.38 6.49
C ILE A 37 0.64 5.90 6.58
N SER A 38 0.71 5.21 5.44
CA SER A 38 0.49 3.77 5.37
C SER A 38 1.79 3.06 5.04
N GLU A 39 2.10 2.05 5.82
CA GLU A 39 3.32 1.28 5.70
C GLU A 39 2.99 -0.20 5.72
N LEU A 40 3.84 -1.01 5.13
CA LEU A 40 3.71 -2.46 5.19
C LEU A 40 4.76 -3.02 6.14
N TRP A 41 4.32 -3.87 7.04
CA TRP A 41 5.17 -4.57 7.99
C TRP A 41 5.11 -6.05 7.71
N LYS A 42 6.26 -6.69 7.79
CA LYS A 42 6.39 -8.13 7.52
C LYS A 42 6.88 -8.84 8.77
N MET A 43 6.21 -9.91 9.14
CA MET A 43 6.69 -10.81 10.18
C MET A 43 7.41 -11.99 9.57
N SER A 44 8.61 -12.22 10.01
CA SER A 44 9.40 -13.38 9.61
C SER A 44 10.19 -13.85 10.81
N LYS A 45 10.17 -15.14 11.07
CA LYS A 45 10.90 -15.75 12.20
C LYS A 45 10.55 -15.13 13.55
N GLY A 46 9.27 -14.75 13.71
CA GLY A 46 8.75 -14.19 14.97
C GLY A 46 9.01 -12.71 15.18
N ASN A 47 9.59 -12.02 14.23
CA ASN A 47 9.89 -10.60 14.36
C ASN A 47 9.17 -9.77 13.29
N TRP A 48 8.61 -8.64 13.71
CA TRP A 48 8.02 -7.67 12.79
C TRP A 48 9.09 -6.69 12.32
N LYS A 49 9.15 -6.48 11.00
CA LYS A 49 10.04 -5.49 10.41
C LYS A 49 9.30 -4.68 9.37
N LYS A 50 9.69 -3.42 9.20
CA LYS A 50 9.15 -2.61 8.12
C LYS A 50 9.55 -3.23 6.79
N PHE A 51 8.55 -3.50 5.95
CA PHE A 51 8.78 -4.04 4.62
C PHE A 51 8.78 -2.93 3.57
N LYS A 52 7.79 -2.04 3.64
CA LYS A 52 7.69 -0.90 2.75
C LYS A 52 7.29 0.34 3.54
N SER A 53 8.07 1.39 3.43
CA SER A 53 7.81 2.68 4.08
C SER A 53 8.55 3.77 3.33
N GLY A 54 8.36 5.02 3.74
CA GLY A 54 9.09 6.15 3.17
C GLY A 54 8.14 7.26 2.71
N ASN A 55 8.47 7.85 1.57
CA ASN A 55 7.76 9.03 1.07
C ASN A 55 6.44 8.72 0.37
N ASN A 56 6.14 7.45 0.18
CA ASN A 56 4.90 6.99 -0.44
C ASN A 56 4.10 6.18 0.56
N ASN A 57 2.80 6.06 0.29
CA ASN A 57 1.95 5.17 1.06
C ASN A 57 1.92 3.80 0.38
N PHE A 58 1.99 2.76 1.18
CA PHE A 58 1.97 1.39 0.72
C PHE A 58 0.77 0.67 1.33
N SER A 59 0.02 -0.03 0.51
CA SER A 59 -1.23 -0.64 0.94
C SER A 59 -1.53 -1.91 0.17
N LYS A 60 -2.54 -2.64 0.63
CA LYS A 60 -3.13 -3.77 -0.07
C LYS A 60 -2.10 -4.82 -0.48
N PRO A 61 -1.31 -5.34 0.49
CA PRO A 61 -0.34 -6.38 0.16
C PRO A 61 -1.02 -7.68 -0.22
N LYS A 62 -0.43 -8.40 -1.15
CA LYS A 62 -0.90 -9.74 -1.53
C LYS A 62 0.30 -10.63 -1.83
N PHE A 63 0.20 -11.88 -1.43
CA PHE A 63 1.19 -12.88 -1.81
C PHE A 63 0.81 -13.52 -3.13
N ALA A 64 1.80 -13.76 -3.98
CA ALA A 64 1.61 -14.58 -5.15
C ALA A 64 1.36 -16.03 -4.73
N LYS A 65 0.48 -16.72 -5.44
CA LYS A 65 0.12 -18.10 -5.08
C LYS A 65 1.18 -19.12 -5.46
N ARG A 66 1.88 -18.89 -6.57
CA ARG A 66 2.82 -19.85 -7.12
C ARG A 66 4.27 -19.49 -6.90
N THR A 67 4.56 -18.25 -6.66
CA THR A 67 5.93 -17.76 -6.48
C THR A 67 6.04 -17.10 -5.12
N ASN A 68 7.26 -16.68 -4.75
CA ASN A 68 7.50 -15.95 -3.51
C ASN A 68 7.39 -14.44 -3.70
N SER A 69 6.71 -14.01 -4.75
CA SER A 69 6.54 -12.60 -5.03
C SER A 69 5.48 -11.98 -4.13
N ILE A 70 5.64 -10.71 -3.84
CA ILE A 70 4.72 -9.93 -3.03
C ILE A 70 4.26 -8.73 -3.85
N PHE A 71 2.95 -8.55 -3.92
CA PHE A 71 2.34 -7.43 -4.64
C PHE A 71 1.81 -6.42 -3.63
N TYR A 72 1.84 -5.15 -3.98
CA TYR A 72 1.30 -4.09 -3.15
C TYR A 72 1.01 -2.86 -4.00
N VAL A 73 0.22 -1.94 -3.45
CA VAL A 73 -0.06 -0.66 -4.08
C VAL A 73 0.83 0.40 -3.45
N LYS A 74 1.51 1.14 -4.28
CA LYS A 74 2.32 2.30 -3.88
C LYS A 74 1.61 3.56 -4.39
N THR A 75 1.27 4.46 -3.46
CA THR A 75 0.56 5.68 -3.80
C THR A 75 1.39 6.87 -3.32
N ASN A 76 1.53 7.88 -4.17
CA ASN A 76 2.23 9.10 -3.75
C ASN A 76 1.42 9.80 -2.67
N ARG A 77 2.11 10.36 -1.67
CA ARG A 77 1.44 11.22 -0.69
C ARG A 77 1.17 12.55 -1.34
N SER A 78 -0.06 13.03 -1.19
CA SER A 78 -0.38 14.36 -1.64
C SER A 78 0.30 15.36 -0.72
N VAL A 79 1.20 16.14 -1.27
CA VAL A 79 1.72 17.31 -0.57
C VAL A 79 0.62 18.34 -0.59
N GLN A 80 0.27 18.88 0.59
CA GLN A 80 -0.74 19.94 0.65
C GLN A 80 -0.13 21.24 0.14
N ASP A 81 -0.11 21.38 -1.16
CA ASP A 81 0.17 22.66 -1.77
C ASP A 81 -1.17 23.23 -2.21
N LYS A 82 -1.60 24.29 -1.55
CA LYS A 82 -2.89 24.91 -1.83
C LYS A 82 -2.98 25.52 -3.22
N SER A 83 -1.85 25.73 -3.86
CA SER A 83 -1.79 26.36 -5.19
C SER A 83 -1.85 25.37 -6.33
N LYS A 84 -1.78 24.06 -6.05
CA LYS A 84 -1.77 23.03 -7.09
C LYS A 84 -2.85 22.00 -6.84
N SER A 85 -3.52 21.58 -7.91
CA SER A 85 -4.43 20.46 -7.82
C SER A 85 -3.65 19.20 -7.44
N LYS A 86 -4.22 18.44 -6.50
CA LYS A 86 -3.58 17.19 -6.05
C LYS A 86 -3.60 16.17 -7.18
N THR A 87 -2.44 15.72 -7.59
CA THR A 87 -2.32 14.60 -8.50
C THR A 87 -2.03 13.36 -7.69
N ILE A 88 -2.97 12.43 -7.67
CA ILE A 88 -2.77 11.13 -7.04
C ILE A 88 -2.34 10.17 -8.12
N SER A 89 -1.24 9.49 -7.91
CA SER A 89 -0.83 8.41 -8.79
C SER A 89 -0.54 7.16 -7.96
N SER A 90 -0.96 6.03 -8.47
CA SER A 90 -0.83 4.75 -7.81
C SER A 90 -0.16 3.75 -8.74
N THR A 91 0.66 2.89 -8.17
CA THR A 91 1.38 1.88 -8.92
C THR A 91 1.24 0.56 -8.18
N ILE A 92 0.96 -0.51 -8.91
CA ILE A 92 1.05 -1.86 -8.36
C ILE A 92 2.45 -2.36 -8.66
N GLU A 93 3.20 -2.65 -7.60
CA GLU A 93 4.55 -3.17 -7.71
C GLU A 93 4.59 -4.63 -7.27
N MET A 94 5.51 -5.37 -7.84
CA MET A 94 5.78 -6.76 -7.46
C MET A 94 7.23 -6.85 -7.02
N GLN A 95 7.43 -7.37 -5.82
CA GLN A 95 8.78 -7.62 -5.33
C GLN A 95 9.05 -9.11 -5.28
N SER A 96 10.12 -9.53 -5.96
CA SER A 96 10.63 -10.89 -5.95
C SER A 96 12.06 -10.85 -5.43
N GLY A 97 12.26 -11.29 -4.18
CA GLY A 97 13.55 -11.16 -3.55
C GLY A 97 13.95 -9.69 -3.42
N ARG A 98 15.00 -9.31 -4.11
CA ARG A 98 15.48 -7.91 -4.13
C ARG A 98 15.02 -7.13 -5.35
N SER A 99 14.37 -7.79 -6.29
CA SER A 99 13.92 -7.15 -7.52
C SER A 99 12.52 -6.58 -7.34
N ILE A 100 12.33 -5.35 -7.77
CA ILE A 100 11.06 -4.66 -7.73
C ILE A 100 10.67 -4.30 -9.15
N LYS A 101 9.44 -4.64 -9.54
CA LYS A 101 8.94 -4.37 -10.86
C LYS A 101 7.59 -3.67 -10.76
N SER A 102 7.42 -2.60 -11.53
CA SER A 102 6.15 -1.90 -11.67
C SER A 102 5.31 -2.65 -12.70
N ILE A 103 4.12 -3.11 -12.31
CA ILE A 103 3.28 -3.92 -13.21
C ILE A 103 2.03 -3.19 -13.68
N PHE A 104 1.64 -2.12 -13.01
CA PHE A 104 0.48 -1.32 -13.41
C PHE A 104 0.60 0.07 -12.80
N GLU A 105 0.32 1.10 -13.60
CA GLU A 105 0.30 2.48 -13.13
C GLU A 105 -1.04 3.11 -13.44
N ASN A 106 -1.53 3.96 -12.55
CA ASN A 106 -2.80 4.63 -12.69
C ASN A 106 -2.71 6.07 -12.19
N ASP A 107 -3.29 6.99 -12.94
CA ASP A 107 -3.44 8.38 -12.52
C ASP A 107 -4.70 8.47 -11.66
N GLY A 108 -4.56 8.16 -10.38
CA GLY A 108 -5.66 8.12 -9.45
C GLY A 108 -5.43 7.03 -8.43
N SER A 109 -6.44 6.76 -7.62
CA SER A 109 -6.33 5.74 -6.60
C SER A 109 -6.74 4.37 -7.15
N ILE A 110 -6.19 3.34 -6.54
CA ILE A 110 -6.57 1.96 -6.82
C ILE A 110 -7.39 1.46 -5.63
N SER A 111 -8.63 1.08 -5.88
CA SER A 111 -9.53 0.61 -4.83
C SER A 111 -9.20 -0.81 -4.40
N ASP A 112 -8.90 -1.65 -5.36
CA ASP A 112 -8.54 -3.04 -5.10
C ASP A 112 -7.95 -3.65 -6.37
N TYR A 113 -7.36 -4.82 -6.22
CA TYR A 113 -6.84 -5.57 -7.35
C TYR A 113 -6.83 -7.06 -6.99
N GLN A 114 -6.82 -7.88 -8.02
CA GLN A 114 -6.74 -9.33 -7.87
C GLN A 114 -5.77 -9.89 -8.89
N ILE A 115 -5.06 -10.93 -8.50
CA ILE A 115 -4.13 -11.62 -9.36
C ILE A 115 -4.74 -12.98 -9.68
N SER A 116 -4.77 -13.36 -10.97
CA SER A 116 -5.31 -14.65 -11.35
C SER A 116 -4.46 -15.78 -10.76
N ASP A 117 -5.05 -16.97 -10.62
CA ASP A 117 -4.36 -18.11 -10.00
C ASP A 117 -3.11 -18.54 -10.76
N ASN A 118 -3.07 -18.34 -12.06
CA ASN A 118 -1.89 -18.62 -12.87
C ASN A 118 -0.93 -17.44 -12.95
N GLU A 119 -1.23 -16.34 -12.26
CA GLU A 119 -0.42 -15.13 -12.21
C GLU A 119 -0.20 -14.46 -13.57
N LYS A 120 -1.05 -14.77 -14.56
CA LYS A 120 -0.95 -14.18 -15.89
C LYS A 120 -1.82 -12.96 -16.08
N PHE A 121 -2.85 -12.78 -15.25
CA PHE A 121 -3.78 -11.67 -15.38
C PHE A 121 -3.86 -10.89 -14.08
N LEU A 122 -3.98 -9.58 -14.24
CA LEU A 122 -4.19 -8.65 -13.14
C LEU A 122 -5.52 -7.96 -13.36
N TYR A 123 -6.39 -8.00 -12.36
CA TYR A 123 -7.67 -7.31 -12.36
C TYR A 123 -7.60 -6.14 -11.41
N VAL A 124 -7.89 -4.94 -11.90
CA VAL A 124 -7.72 -3.72 -11.10
C VAL A 124 -9.02 -2.95 -11.06
N ILE A 125 -9.41 -2.51 -9.87
CA ILE A 125 -10.54 -1.62 -9.67
C ILE A 125 -9.99 -0.25 -9.31
N THR A 126 -10.27 0.74 -10.15
CA THR A 126 -9.80 2.10 -9.94
C THR A 126 -10.96 3.04 -9.68
N ASN A 127 -10.67 4.13 -8.96
CA ASN A 127 -11.61 5.21 -8.77
C ASN A 127 -11.25 6.33 -9.72
N GLU A 128 -12.05 6.49 -10.76
CA GLU A 128 -11.91 7.59 -11.69
C GLU A 128 -13.16 8.46 -11.63
N TRP A 129 -12.94 9.76 -11.55
CA TRP A 129 -14.03 10.71 -11.63
C TRP A 129 -14.34 10.98 -13.10
N SER A 130 -15.52 10.63 -13.51
CA SER A 130 -16.00 10.97 -14.86
C SER A 130 -16.70 12.32 -14.80
N GLU A 131 -16.44 13.17 -15.78
CA GLU A 131 -17.13 14.45 -15.89
C GLU A 131 -18.62 14.29 -16.11
N GLU A 132 -19.03 13.13 -16.56
CA GLU A 132 -20.44 12.82 -16.76
C GLU A 132 -21.27 12.81 -15.49
N PHE A 133 -20.62 12.70 -14.34
CA PHE A 133 -21.28 12.68 -13.04
C PHE A 133 -21.42 14.05 -12.38
N LYS A 134 -21.16 15.07 -13.09
CA LYS A 134 -21.32 16.43 -12.55
C LYS A 134 -22.78 16.88 -12.59
#